data_1d3e5f1de22832d2cbbd02bbb4a02585
#
_entry.id   1d3e5f1de22832d2cbbd02bbb4a02585
#
_cell.length_a   1.000
_cell.length_b   1.000
_cell.length_c   1.000
_cell.angle_alpha   90.00
_cell.angle_beta   90.00
_cell.angle_gamma   90.00
#
_symmetry.space_group_name_H-M   'P 1'
#
loop_
_entity.id
_entity.type
_entity.pdbx_description
1 polymer ?
#
loop_
_entity_poly.entity_id
_entity_poly.type
_entity_poly.pdbx_seq_one_letter_code
_entity_poly.pdbx_strand_id
1 'polypeptide(L)'
;SIGEHAFTYCSGLTNVVIPDSVTSIGDGAFESCHGLTGVTVGTNVTSIGDEAFDDCYGLTRVTIPDSVTNLGGGAFWGCSVLTNVMIGTNVTSIGEEAFFECSALTSVTIPGSVTSIDDGAFGFCGLTNVTIGINVTSIGEYAFEFCHGLTNVTIPDSVTNIDYYAFAGCSGLTSVTIPSSV
;
A
#
# COMPACT_ATOMS: atom_id res chain seq x y z
N SER A 1 16.86 -5.37 -13.41
CA SER A 1 15.48 -5.70 -13.06
C SER A 1 15.39 -7.12 -12.50
N ILE A 2 14.37 -7.35 -11.69
CA ILE A 2 13.86 -8.68 -11.34
C ILE A 2 12.66 -8.91 -12.26
N GLY A 3 12.64 -10.05 -12.97
CA GLY A 3 11.57 -10.35 -13.95
C GLY A 3 10.25 -10.72 -13.28
N GLU A 4 9.19 -10.72 -14.08
CA GLU A 4 7.85 -11.19 -13.69
C GLU A 4 7.92 -12.61 -13.14
N HIS A 5 7.24 -12.86 -12.01
CA HIS A 5 7.13 -14.16 -11.33
C HIS A 5 8.46 -14.86 -11.03
N ALA A 6 9.60 -14.11 -10.99
CA ALA A 6 10.94 -14.71 -10.90
C ALA A 6 11.14 -15.58 -9.64
N PHE A 7 10.47 -15.30 -8.54
CA PHE A 7 10.54 -16.01 -7.27
C PHE A 7 9.17 -16.40 -6.71
N THR A 8 8.14 -16.42 -7.55
CA THR A 8 6.77 -16.82 -7.13
C THR A 8 6.81 -18.19 -6.43
N TYR A 9 6.07 -18.33 -5.33
CA TYR A 9 5.99 -19.53 -4.49
C TYR A 9 7.31 -19.97 -3.84
N CYS A 10 8.32 -19.12 -3.79
CA CYS A 10 9.57 -19.43 -3.07
C CYS A 10 9.36 -19.31 -1.54
N SER A 11 8.50 -20.18 -0.99
CA SER A 11 8.04 -20.14 0.40
C SER A 11 9.15 -20.32 1.46
N GLY A 12 10.31 -20.81 1.06
CA GLY A 12 11.49 -20.93 1.92
C GLY A 12 12.33 -19.66 2.06
N LEU A 13 12.08 -18.62 1.25
CA LEU A 13 12.75 -17.33 1.38
C LEU A 13 12.33 -16.65 2.67
N THR A 14 13.31 -16.22 3.48
CA THR A 14 13.04 -15.52 4.75
C THR A 14 13.42 -14.04 4.70
N ASN A 15 14.49 -13.71 3.99
CA ASN A 15 14.96 -12.35 3.79
C ASN A 15 15.45 -12.17 2.36
N VAL A 16 15.11 -11.04 1.77
CA VAL A 16 15.56 -10.63 0.44
C VAL A 16 16.22 -9.28 0.51
N VAL A 17 17.42 -9.18 -0.06
CA VAL A 17 18.12 -7.91 -0.25
C VAL A 17 18.18 -7.63 -1.76
N ILE A 18 17.44 -6.64 -2.20
CA ILE A 18 17.43 -6.17 -3.59
C ILE A 18 18.48 -5.05 -3.69
N PRO A 19 19.58 -5.29 -4.43
CA PRO A 19 20.69 -4.34 -4.47
C PRO A 19 20.35 -3.10 -5.31
N ASP A 20 21.12 -2.02 -5.12
CA ASP A 20 20.94 -0.74 -5.85
C ASP A 20 21.17 -0.87 -7.37
N SER A 21 21.74 -1.98 -7.85
CA SER A 21 21.83 -2.25 -9.30
C SER A 21 20.49 -2.62 -9.95
N VAL A 22 19.46 -2.95 -9.13
CA VAL A 22 18.11 -3.27 -9.62
C VAL A 22 17.31 -1.99 -9.74
N THR A 23 16.66 -1.81 -10.90
CA THR A 23 15.85 -0.63 -11.20
C THR A 23 14.35 -0.91 -11.20
N SER A 24 13.94 -2.18 -11.32
CA SER A 24 12.53 -2.57 -11.30
C SER A 24 12.33 -3.95 -10.69
N ILE A 25 11.21 -4.12 -10.00
CA ILE A 25 10.69 -5.41 -9.53
C ILE A 25 9.45 -5.69 -10.39
N GLY A 26 9.44 -6.81 -11.09
CA GLY A 26 8.36 -7.19 -12.01
C GLY A 26 7.13 -7.72 -11.28
N ASP A 27 6.06 -7.93 -12.06
CA ASP A 27 4.78 -8.40 -11.57
C ASP A 27 4.92 -9.81 -10.95
N GLY A 28 4.28 -10.04 -9.82
CA GLY A 28 4.33 -11.30 -9.09
C GLY A 28 5.74 -11.75 -8.67
N ALA A 29 6.76 -10.87 -8.74
CA ALA A 29 8.16 -11.30 -8.60
C ALA A 29 8.45 -12.11 -7.33
N PHE A 30 7.76 -11.83 -6.22
CA PHE A 30 7.84 -12.55 -4.94
C PHE A 30 6.47 -12.99 -4.43
N GLU A 31 5.49 -13.12 -5.33
CA GLU A 31 4.14 -13.59 -5.01
C GLU A 31 4.20 -14.91 -4.21
N SER A 32 3.38 -15.00 -3.18
CA SER A 32 3.25 -16.20 -2.32
C SER A 32 4.57 -16.68 -1.69
N CYS A 33 5.51 -15.77 -1.47
CA CYS A 33 6.70 -16.03 -0.67
C CYS A 33 6.37 -16.02 0.82
N HIS A 34 5.57 -16.97 1.29
CA HIS A 34 4.97 -16.99 2.63
C HIS A 34 5.96 -16.92 3.79
N GLY A 35 7.21 -17.41 3.58
CA GLY A 35 8.28 -17.35 4.58
C GLY A 35 9.01 -16.00 4.67
N LEU A 36 8.72 -15.07 3.74
CA LEU A 36 9.45 -13.81 3.65
C LEU A 36 9.06 -12.87 4.81
N THR A 37 10.00 -12.65 5.73
CA THR A 37 9.80 -11.81 6.92
C THR A 37 10.34 -10.40 6.78
N GLY A 38 11.29 -10.20 5.85
CA GLY A 38 11.90 -8.91 5.57
C GLY A 38 12.37 -8.76 4.14
N VAL A 39 12.18 -7.58 3.59
CA VAL A 39 12.72 -7.17 2.30
C VAL A 39 13.43 -5.83 2.45
N THR A 40 14.63 -5.73 1.88
CA THR A 40 15.34 -4.46 1.70
C THR A 40 15.30 -4.13 0.22
N VAL A 41 14.66 -3.04 -0.14
CA VAL A 41 14.55 -2.57 -1.52
C VAL A 41 15.65 -1.56 -1.79
N GLY A 42 16.44 -1.81 -2.86
CA GLY A 42 17.54 -0.92 -3.26
C GLY A 42 17.07 0.48 -3.66
N THR A 43 17.93 1.46 -3.43
CA THR A 43 17.61 2.89 -3.60
C THR A 43 17.47 3.36 -5.06
N ASN A 44 17.73 2.49 -6.04
CA ASN A 44 17.56 2.78 -7.46
C ASN A 44 16.33 2.07 -8.07
N VAL A 45 15.54 1.35 -7.27
CA VAL A 45 14.28 0.76 -7.74
C VAL A 45 13.26 1.86 -8.00
N THR A 46 12.78 1.97 -9.23
CA THR A 46 11.82 3.01 -9.66
C THR A 46 10.39 2.51 -9.75
N SER A 47 10.19 1.18 -9.87
CA SER A 47 8.87 0.57 -9.93
C SER A 47 8.81 -0.76 -9.17
N ILE A 48 7.68 -0.98 -8.52
CA ILE A 48 7.27 -2.26 -7.94
C ILE A 48 6.01 -2.65 -8.72
N GLY A 49 6.05 -3.81 -9.38
CA GLY A 49 4.99 -4.31 -10.26
C GLY A 49 3.76 -4.78 -9.51
N ASP A 50 2.75 -5.17 -10.28
CA ASP A 50 1.50 -5.71 -9.76
C ASP A 50 1.77 -7.03 -9.02
N GLU A 51 1.11 -7.24 -7.88
CA GLU A 51 1.22 -8.47 -7.07
C GLU A 51 2.66 -8.84 -6.65
N ALA A 52 3.60 -7.88 -6.73
CA ALA A 52 5.04 -8.18 -6.56
C ALA A 52 5.38 -8.88 -5.22
N PHE A 53 4.64 -8.61 -4.15
CA PHE A 53 4.75 -9.24 -2.82
C PHE A 53 3.39 -9.72 -2.31
N ASP A 54 2.48 -10.08 -3.25
CA ASP A 54 1.18 -10.65 -2.92
C ASP A 54 1.34 -11.89 -2.04
N ASP A 55 0.45 -12.04 -1.05
CA ASP A 55 0.43 -13.18 -0.12
C ASP A 55 1.76 -13.44 0.62
N CYS A 56 2.61 -12.43 0.78
CA CYS A 56 3.78 -12.53 1.64
C CYS A 56 3.38 -12.48 3.12
N TYR A 57 2.70 -13.54 3.60
CA TYR A 57 2.12 -13.60 4.95
C TYR A 57 3.11 -13.41 6.10
N GLY A 58 4.40 -13.64 5.86
CA GLY A 58 5.44 -13.45 6.87
C GLY A 58 6.00 -12.02 6.94
N LEU A 59 5.66 -11.16 5.96
CA LEU A 59 6.29 -9.84 5.82
C LEU A 59 5.77 -8.87 6.89
N THR A 60 6.67 -8.47 7.81
CA THR A 60 6.29 -7.64 8.96
C THR A 60 6.47 -6.14 8.73
N ARG A 61 7.35 -5.76 7.83
CA ARG A 61 7.66 -4.36 7.50
C ARG A 61 8.23 -4.23 6.10
N VAL A 62 7.98 -3.10 5.47
CA VAL A 62 8.59 -2.72 4.20
C VAL A 62 8.88 -1.22 4.16
N THR A 63 10.00 -0.87 3.55
CA THR A 63 10.34 0.51 3.18
C THR A 63 10.37 0.57 1.67
N ILE A 64 9.46 1.34 1.09
CA ILE A 64 9.43 1.68 -0.32
C ILE A 64 10.32 2.91 -0.48
N PRO A 65 11.44 2.82 -1.19
CA PRO A 65 12.39 3.93 -1.27
C PRO A 65 11.84 5.12 -2.08
N ASP A 66 12.44 6.29 -1.87
CA ASP A 66 12.06 7.53 -2.57
C ASP A 66 12.28 7.46 -4.10
N SER A 67 13.06 6.50 -4.58
CA SER A 67 13.23 6.26 -6.02
C SER A 67 12.00 5.68 -6.69
N VAL A 68 11.10 5.01 -5.92
CA VAL A 68 9.88 4.41 -6.47
C VAL A 68 8.87 5.50 -6.78
N THR A 69 8.41 5.50 -8.01
CA THR A 69 7.36 6.41 -8.50
C THR A 69 6.04 5.70 -8.76
N ASN A 70 6.09 4.39 -9.04
CA ASN A 70 4.92 3.56 -9.31
C ASN A 70 4.88 2.37 -8.37
N LEU A 71 3.77 2.22 -7.67
CA LEU A 71 3.42 1.06 -6.86
C LEU A 71 2.23 0.36 -7.50
N GLY A 72 2.46 -0.86 -7.98
CA GLY A 72 1.49 -1.66 -8.72
C GLY A 72 0.28 -2.09 -7.90
N GLY A 73 -0.73 -2.58 -8.61
CA GLY A 73 -1.94 -3.16 -8.00
C GLY A 73 -1.61 -4.44 -7.24
N GLY A 74 -2.26 -4.66 -6.11
CA GLY A 74 -2.03 -5.86 -5.28
C GLY A 74 -0.60 -6.02 -4.77
N ALA A 75 0.28 -5.00 -4.92
CA ALA A 75 1.72 -5.17 -4.67
C ALA A 75 2.06 -5.77 -3.30
N PHE A 76 1.23 -5.56 -2.27
CA PHE A 76 1.32 -6.14 -0.92
C PHE A 76 -0.01 -6.72 -0.45
N TRP A 77 -0.86 -7.17 -1.39
CA TRP A 77 -2.13 -7.79 -1.06
C TRP A 77 -1.92 -8.97 -0.12
N GLY A 78 -2.81 -9.16 0.84
CA GLY A 78 -2.74 -10.29 1.77
C GLY A 78 -1.52 -10.31 2.72
N CYS A 79 -0.66 -9.29 2.76
CA CYS A 79 0.44 -9.21 3.73
C CYS A 79 -0.10 -9.04 5.16
N SER A 80 -0.78 -10.05 5.69
CA SER A 80 -1.64 -9.97 6.87
C SER A 80 -0.92 -9.65 8.18
N VAL A 81 0.41 -9.85 8.26
CA VAL A 81 1.23 -9.49 9.44
C VAL A 81 2.06 -8.22 9.23
N LEU A 82 1.85 -7.50 8.12
CA LEU A 82 2.55 -6.25 7.83
C LEU A 82 2.08 -5.15 8.80
N THR A 83 2.95 -4.77 9.71
CA THR A 83 2.63 -3.77 10.76
C THR A 83 3.14 -2.38 10.44
N ASN A 84 4.15 -2.27 9.57
CA ASN A 84 4.81 -1.00 9.25
C ASN A 84 5.12 -0.89 7.77
N VAL A 85 4.65 0.18 7.16
CA VAL A 85 4.94 0.58 5.79
C VAL A 85 5.47 2.00 5.79
N MET A 86 6.62 2.21 5.17
CA MET A 86 7.12 3.54 4.84
C MET A 86 7.02 3.72 3.33
N ILE A 87 6.20 4.66 2.88
CA ILE A 87 6.00 4.96 1.45
C ILE A 87 6.92 6.12 1.07
N GLY A 88 7.74 5.90 0.05
CA GLY A 88 8.69 6.89 -0.48
C GLY A 88 8.00 8.17 -0.96
N THR A 89 8.71 9.28 -0.82
CA THR A 89 8.17 10.64 -1.05
C THR A 89 7.95 11.00 -2.53
N ASN A 90 8.33 10.12 -3.46
CA ASN A 90 8.09 10.31 -4.91
C ASN A 90 7.03 9.34 -5.48
N VAL A 91 6.41 8.49 -4.67
CA VAL A 91 5.28 7.66 -5.11
C VAL A 91 4.12 8.57 -5.51
N THR A 92 3.62 8.41 -6.74
CA THR A 92 2.59 9.28 -7.31
C THR A 92 1.19 8.69 -7.25
N SER A 93 1.09 7.35 -7.22
CA SER A 93 -0.17 6.62 -7.05
C SER A 93 0.04 5.39 -6.18
N ILE A 94 -1.00 5.01 -5.45
CA ILE A 94 -1.09 3.73 -4.74
C ILE A 94 -2.09 2.91 -5.53
N GLY A 95 -1.62 1.83 -6.16
CA GLY A 95 -2.39 1.02 -7.09
C GLY A 95 -3.59 0.32 -6.44
N GLU A 96 -4.48 -0.20 -7.30
CA GLU A 96 -5.66 -0.97 -6.89
C GLU A 96 -5.24 -2.10 -5.93
N GLU A 97 -5.94 -2.22 -4.79
CA GLU A 97 -5.71 -3.27 -3.78
C GLU A 97 -4.26 -3.38 -3.25
N ALA A 98 -3.41 -2.35 -3.45
CA ALA A 98 -1.98 -2.43 -3.17
C ALA A 98 -1.64 -2.90 -1.75
N PHE A 99 -2.47 -2.63 -0.73
CA PHE A 99 -2.35 -3.08 0.65
C PHE A 99 -3.64 -3.76 1.16
N PHE A 100 -4.45 -4.30 0.26
CA PHE A 100 -5.70 -4.97 0.63
C PHE A 100 -5.41 -6.15 1.59
N GLU A 101 -6.23 -6.34 2.61
CA GLU A 101 -6.06 -7.38 3.65
C GLU A 101 -4.76 -7.30 4.46
N CYS A 102 -4.07 -6.15 4.49
CA CYS A 102 -2.98 -5.92 5.44
C CYS A 102 -3.54 -5.72 6.86
N SER A 103 -4.12 -6.77 7.44
CA SER A 103 -4.93 -6.69 8.67
C SER A 103 -4.16 -6.26 9.92
N ALA A 104 -2.84 -6.43 9.95
CA ALA A 104 -1.98 -5.94 11.04
C ALA A 104 -1.51 -4.49 10.86
N LEU A 105 -1.77 -3.85 9.69
CA LEU A 105 -1.35 -2.47 9.43
C LEU A 105 -2.26 -1.50 10.17
N THR A 106 -1.75 -0.90 11.24
CA THR A 106 -2.54 -0.03 12.12
C THR A 106 -2.43 1.46 11.79
N SER A 107 -1.41 1.85 11.04
CA SER A 107 -1.22 3.24 10.62
C SER A 107 -0.48 3.33 9.30
N VAL A 108 -0.82 4.33 8.49
CA VAL A 108 -0.10 4.66 7.26
C VAL A 108 -0.07 6.17 7.06
N THR A 109 1.05 6.65 6.53
CA THR A 109 1.19 8.02 6.04
C THR A 109 1.32 7.97 4.52
N ILE A 110 0.35 8.53 3.84
CA ILE A 110 0.34 8.70 2.39
C ILE A 110 1.07 10.00 2.07
N PRO A 111 2.18 9.95 1.33
CA PRO A 111 3.02 11.13 1.09
C PRO A 111 2.31 12.17 0.21
N GLY A 112 2.79 13.41 0.28
CA GLY A 112 2.25 14.52 -0.50
C GLY A 112 2.49 14.43 -2.01
N SER A 113 3.28 13.48 -2.49
CA SER A 113 3.46 13.19 -3.91
C SER A 113 2.30 12.39 -4.52
N VAL A 114 1.55 11.65 -3.68
CA VAL A 114 0.43 10.82 -4.13
C VAL A 114 -0.74 11.71 -4.54
N THR A 115 -1.25 11.46 -5.74
CA THR A 115 -2.39 12.18 -6.32
C THR A 115 -3.68 11.35 -6.33
N SER A 116 -3.57 10.01 -6.34
CA SER A 116 -4.69 9.08 -6.26
C SER A 116 -4.44 7.96 -5.27
N ILE A 117 -5.48 7.54 -4.58
CA ILE A 117 -5.57 6.30 -3.84
C ILE A 117 -6.58 5.46 -4.61
N ASP A 118 -6.12 4.39 -5.26
CA ASP A 118 -6.93 3.65 -6.18
C ASP A 118 -7.87 2.66 -5.45
N ASP A 119 -8.69 1.93 -6.21
CA ASP A 119 -9.77 1.09 -5.66
C ASP A 119 -9.22 0.03 -4.70
N GLY A 120 -9.86 -0.15 -3.57
CA GLY A 120 -9.50 -1.16 -2.57
C GLY A 120 -8.13 -0.99 -1.90
N ALA A 121 -7.37 0.06 -2.19
CA ALA A 121 -5.94 0.17 -1.86
C ALA A 121 -5.58 -0.16 -0.40
N PHE A 122 -6.45 0.13 0.56
CA PHE A 122 -6.31 -0.19 1.99
C PHE A 122 -7.53 -0.91 2.56
N GLY A 123 -8.31 -1.58 1.73
CA GLY A 123 -9.47 -2.35 2.18
C GLY A 123 -9.07 -3.44 3.16
N PHE A 124 -9.89 -3.70 4.18
CA PHE A 124 -9.69 -4.72 5.22
C PHE A 124 -8.38 -4.58 6.01
N CYS A 125 -7.80 -3.38 6.02
CA CYS A 125 -6.66 -3.08 6.89
C CYS A 125 -7.07 -2.85 8.35
N GLY A 126 -6.16 -3.14 9.27
CA GLY A 126 -6.33 -2.87 10.71
C GLY A 126 -6.17 -1.39 11.10
N LEU A 127 -6.29 -0.47 10.15
CA LEU A 127 -5.99 0.95 10.35
C LEU A 127 -6.82 1.57 11.47
N THR A 128 -6.10 2.22 12.38
CA THR A 128 -6.67 3.09 13.43
C THR A 128 -6.42 4.56 13.13
N ASN A 129 -5.41 4.83 12.29
CA ASN A 129 -5.03 6.17 11.87
C ASN A 129 -4.53 6.16 10.42
N VAL A 130 -4.91 7.16 9.65
CA VAL A 130 -4.39 7.45 8.31
C VAL A 130 -4.08 8.92 8.17
N THR A 131 -2.92 9.25 7.60
CA THR A 131 -2.59 10.61 7.17
C THR A 131 -2.63 10.63 5.66
N ILE A 132 -3.58 11.37 5.09
CA ILE A 132 -3.74 11.51 3.64
C ILE A 132 -2.92 12.69 3.14
N GLY A 133 -2.11 12.47 2.12
CA GLY A 133 -1.25 13.49 1.51
C GLY A 133 -2.04 14.68 0.93
N ILE A 134 -1.47 15.86 1.03
CA ILE A 134 -2.14 17.12 0.69
C ILE A 134 -2.43 17.33 -0.80
N ASN A 135 -1.91 16.49 -1.68
CA ASN A 135 -2.15 16.54 -3.12
C ASN A 135 -3.06 15.39 -3.62
N VAL A 136 -3.58 14.55 -2.73
CA VAL A 136 -4.53 13.51 -3.12
C VAL A 136 -5.80 14.19 -3.63
N THR A 137 -6.20 13.86 -4.87
CA THR A 137 -7.38 14.43 -5.54
C THR A 137 -8.56 13.45 -5.58
N SER A 138 -8.28 12.15 -5.51
CA SER A 138 -9.30 11.09 -5.55
C SER A 138 -9.03 9.98 -4.56
N ILE A 139 -10.10 9.48 -3.96
CA ILE A 139 -10.13 8.27 -3.13
C ILE A 139 -11.08 7.30 -3.82
N GLY A 140 -10.55 6.16 -4.25
CA GLY A 140 -11.22 5.17 -5.08
C GLY A 140 -12.27 4.35 -4.35
N GLU A 141 -12.96 3.49 -5.11
CA GLU A 141 -13.99 2.60 -4.62
C GLU A 141 -13.38 1.62 -3.60
N TYR A 142 -14.04 1.40 -2.45
CA TYR A 142 -13.58 0.51 -1.37
C TYR A 142 -12.19 0.85 -0.75
N ALA A 143 -11.58 2.00 -1.06
CA ALA A 143 -10.18 2.31 -0.73
C ALA A 143 -9.81 2.10 0.75
N PHE A 144 -10.75 2.31 1.69
CA PHE A 144 -10.61 2.07 3.14
C PHE A 144 -11.76 1.21 3.68
N GLU A 145 -12.36 0.37 2.84
CA GLU A 145 -13.47 -0.47 3.25
C GLU A 145 -13.06 -1.38 4.43
N PHE A 146 -13.98 -1.55 5.40
CA PHE A 146 -13.79 -2.40 6.60
C PHE A 146 -12.54 -2.09 7.42
N CYS A 147 -12.00 -0.87 7.38
CA CYS A 147 -11.02 -0.40 8.35
C CYS A 147 -11.70 -0.13 9.70
N HIS A 148 -12.10 -1.19 10.41
CA HIS A 148 -12.92 -1.11 11.63
C HIS A 148 -12.31 -0.29 12.76
N GLY A 149 -10.98 -0.21 12.81
CA GLY A 149 -10.23 0.52 13.85
C GLY A 149 -10.17 2.03 13.62
N LEU A 150 -10.52 2.52 12.41
CA LEU A 150 -10.36 3.91 12.03
C LEU A 150 -11.39 4.78 12.79
N THR A 151 -10.89 5.70 13.62
CA THR A 151 -11.76 6.49 14.52
C THR A 151 -12.09 7.87 14.00
N ASN A 152 -11.19 8.45 13.22
CA ASN A 152 -11.39 9.73 12.54
C ASN A 152 -10.51 9.81 11.30
N VAL A 153 -10.95 10.60 10.32
CA VAL A 153 -10.22 10.87 9.08
C VAL A 153 -10.31 12.35 8.78
N THR A 154 -9.16 12.93 8.45
CA THR A 154 -9.10 14.28 7.88
C THR A 154 -8.84 14.14 6.39
N ILE A 155 -9.81 14.55 5.59
CA ILE A 155 -9.72 14.56 4.13
C ILE A 155 -9.18 15.92 3.71
N PRO A 156 -8.07 15.99 2.98
CA PRO A 156 -7.48 17.28 2.57
C PRO A 156 -8.35 18.00 1.53
N ASP A 157 -8.21 19.33 1.47
CA ASP A 157 -8.95 20.21 0.55
C ASP A 157 -8.66 19.94 -0.94
N SER A 158 -7.61 19.18 -1.23
CA SER A 158 -7.28 18.72 -2.59
C SER A 158 -8.23 17.67 -3.13
N VAL A 159 -8.90 16.90 -2.24
CA VAL A 159 -9.79 15.81 -2.64
C VAL A 159 -11.05 16.38 -3.26
N THR A 160 -11.33 15.96 -4.49
CA THR A 160 -12.52 16.36 -5.27
C THR A 160 -13.46 15.18 -5.52
N ASN A 161 -13.00 13.94 -5.30
CA ASN A 161 -13.81 12.74 -5.45
C ASN A 161 -13.57 11.75 -4.32
N ILE A 162 -14.63 11.25 -3.73
CA ILE A 162 -14.65 10.08 -2.82
C ILE A 162 -15.64 9.11 -3.44
N ASP A 163 -15.15 7.96 -3.88
CA ASP A 163 -15.95 7.03 -4.66
C ASP A 163 -16.77 6.08 -3.79
N TYR A 164 -17.53 5.17 -4.46
CA TYR A 164 -18.46 4.25 -3.80
C TYR A 164 -17.76 3.44 -2.70
N TYR A 165 -18.41 3.35 -1.55
CA TYR A 165 -17.96 2.52 -0.44
C TYR A 165 -16.54 2.82 0.09
N ALA A 166 -15.92 3.95 -0.29
CA ALA A 166 -14.54 4.28 0.09
C ALA A 166 -14.24 4.10 1.58
N PHE A 167 -15.19 4.37 2.47
CA PHE A 167 -15.09 4.17 3.93
C PHE A 167 -16.20 3.25 4.48
N ALA A 168 -16.79 2.40 3.63
CA ALA A 168 -17.83 1.50 4.07
C ALA A 168 -17.31 0.54 5.16
N GLY A 169 -18.13 0.23 6.15
CA GLY A 169 -17.73 -0.69 7.22
C GLY A 169 -16.69 -0.15 8.19
N CYS A 170 -16.24 1.10 8.09
CA CYS A 170 -15.38 1.74 9.10
C CYS A 170 -16.16 1.97 10.41
N SER A 171 -16.50 0.90 11.11
CA SER A 171 -17.42 0.94 12.26
C SER A 171 -16.89 1.72 13.47
N GLY A 172 -15.57 1.95 13.54
CA GLY A 172 -14.94 2.80 14.55
C GLY A 172 -15.02 4.29 14.25
N LEU A 173 -15.43 4.70 13.03
CA LEU A 173 -15.39 6.09 12.60
C LEU A 173 -16.46 6.92 13.32
N THR A 174 -16.00 7.82 14.17
CA THR A 174 -16.87 8.69 14.99
C THR A 174 -16.94 10.12 14.45
N SER A 175 -15.97 10.52 13.65
CA SER A 175 -15.92 11.84 13.02
C SER A 175 -15.19 11.81 11.69
N VAL A 176 -15.68 12.61 10.75
CA VAL A 176 -15.02 12.87 9.47
C VAL A 176 -15.23 14.33 9.11
N THR A 177 -14.18 14.97 8.62
CA THR A 177 -14.30 16.31 8.02
C THR A 177 -14.19 16.14 6.51
N ILE A 178 -15.29 16.46 5.81
CA ILE A 178 -15.33 16.43 4.34
C ILE A 178 -15.11 17.86 3.86
N PRO A 179 -14.11 18.10 3.01
CA PRO A 179 -13.85 19.44 2.49
C PRO A 179 -14.93 19.86 1.48
N SER A 180 -15.03 21.16 1.23
CA SER A 180 -16.01 21.71 0.27
C SER A 180 -15.65 21.45 -1.19
N SER A 181 -14.52 20.81 -1.45
CA SER A 181 -14.03 20.43 -2.78
C SER A 181 -14.68 19.14 -3.31
N VAL A 182 -15.27 18.31 -2.46
CA VAL A 182 -15.95 17.07 -2.79
C VAL A 182 -17.33 17.29 -3.38
#